data_4c22adf58b4ec8e20ba88d67959f02c2
#
_entry.id   4c22adf58b4ec8e20ba88d67959f02c2
#
_cell.length_a   1.000
_cell.length_b   1.000
_cell.length_c   1.000
_cell.angle_alpha   90.00
_cell.angle_beta   90.00
_cell.angle_gamma   90.00
#
_symmetry.space_group_name_H-M   'P 1'
#
loop_
_entity.id
_entity.type
_entity.pdbx_description
1 polymer ?
#
loop_
_entity_poly.entity_id
_entity_poly.type
_entity_poly.pdbx_seq_one_letter_code
_entity_poly.pdbx_strand_id
1 'polypeptide(L)'
;ANLYTRAGHYLDNSGEAITLTPAVAKDIFAYMQAKFQRGDGKGHTNWIDGSMVCVIPPEYQFYLGKMEDLKYTETGKNELKKGYIGSLCGWEILVSNNIAQPEDGVFYPLFGVKGKTLAGGISSDLNTTSYVPEKNFNTCYKGYGLYGVGAPRADYLGTVKVKAELALG
;
A
#
# COMPACT_ATOMS: atom_id res chain seq x y z
N ALA A 1 11.00 -0.42 -7.73
CA ALA A 1 11.50 -1.16 -6.55
C ALA A 1 10.30 -1.71 -5.79
N ASN A 2 10.28 -3.02 -5.55
CA ASN A 2 9.18 -3.65 -4.83
C ASN A 2 9.25 -3.23 -3.36
N LEU A 3 8.33 -2.38 -2.91
CA LEU A 3 8.31 -1.83 -1.54
C LEU A 3 8.18 -2.92 -0.48
N TYR A 4 7.46 -4.00 -0.79
CA TYR A 4 7.26 -5.10 0.15
C TYR A 4 8.57 -5.79 0.56
N THR A 5 9.61 -5.81 -0.28
CA THR A 5 10.91 -6.39 0.06
C THR A 5 11.71 -5.56 1.05
N ARG A 6 11.29 -4.32 1.32
CA ARG A 6 11.94 -3.39 2.24
C ARG A 6 11.18 -3.19 3.55
N ALA A 7 10.07 -3.92 3.73
CA ALA A 7 9.28 -3.81 4.95
C ALA A 7 10.06 -4.34 6.16
N GLY A 8 10.11 -3.54 7.23
CA GLY A 8 10.71 -3.93 8.50
C GLY A 8 9.78 -4.80 9.37
N HIS A 9 8.46 -4.70 9.10
CA HIS A 9 7.46 -5.56 9.73
C HIS A 9 6.87 -6.50 8.68
N TYR A 10 7.07 -7.77 8.87
CA TYR A 10 6.59 -8.79 7.97
C TYR A 10 5.74 -9.83 8.71
N LEU A 11 4.63 -10.20 8.11
CA LEU A 11 3.77 -11.29 8.60
C LEU A 11 3.63 -12.33 7.51
N ASP A 12 4.06 -13.54 7.79
CA ASP A 12 3.84 -14.70 6.95
C ASP A 12 3.46 -15.92 7.80
N ASN A 13 3.05 -16.96 7.13
CA ASN A 13 2.82 -18.27 7.72
C ASN A 13 3.95 -19.20 7.28
N SER A 14 5.13 -19.06 7.90
CA SER A 14 6.32 -19.88 7.60
C SER A 14 6.75 -19.84 6.12
N GLY A 15 6.63 -18.65 5.48
CA GLY A 15 6.92 -18.45 4.06
C GLY A 15 5.73 -18.69 3.12
N GLU A 16 4.65 -19.29 3.61
CA GLU A 16 3.42 -19.48 2.86
C GLU A 16 2.49 -18.26 2.93
N ALA A 17 1.66 -18.08 1.91
CA ALA A 17 0.66 -17.01 1.91
C ALA A 17 -0.48 -17.35 2.88
N ILE A 18 -0.92 -16.36 3.65
CA ILE A 18 -2.06 -16.48 4.54
C ILE A 18 -3.33 -16.44 3.70
N THR A 19 -4.13 -17.51 3.73
CA THR A 19 -5.42 -17.54 3.03
C THR A 19 -6.41 -16.57 3.68
N LEU A 20 -6.96 -15.67 2.89
CA LEU A 20 -7.91 -14.67 3.36
C LEU A 20 -9.28 -15.30 3.65
N THR A 21 -9.75 -15.06 4.88
CA THR A 21 -11.13 -15.21 5.28
C THR A 21 -11.58 -13.91 5.96
N PRO A 22 -12.89 -13.63 6.12
CA PRO A 22 -13.32 -12.40 6.80
C PRO A 22 -12.70 -12.21 8.18
N ALA A 23 -12.64 -13.26 9.01
CA ALA A 23 -12.03 -13.21 10.33
C ALA A 23 -10.51 -12.94 10.26
N VAL A 24 -9.77 -13.69 9.43
CA VAL A 24 -8.32 -13.52 9.25
C VAL A 24 -7.99 -12.15 8.70
N ALA A 25 -8.81 -11.59 7.80
CA ALA A 25 -8.60 -10.25 7.28
C ALA A 25 -8.59 -9.19 8.39
N LYS A 26 -9.48 -9.31 9.39
CA LYS A 26 -9.50 -8.43 10.58
C LYS A 26 -8.29 -8.66 11.48
N ASP A 27 -7.96 -9.92 11.74
CA ASP A 27 -6.85 -10.27 12.62
C ASP A 27 -5.50 -9.75 12.11
N ILE A 28 -5.31 -9.71 10.79
CA ILE A 28 -4.12 -9.12 10.17
C ILE A 28 -3.98 -7.64 10.54
N PHE A 29 -5.06 -6.85 10.50
CA PHE A 29 -5.01 -5.44 10.89
C PHE A 29 -4.65 -5.26 12.37
N ALA A 30 -5.28 -6.05 13.25
CA ALA A 30 -5.00 -6.02 14.68
C ALA A 30 -3.55 -6.47 14.99
N TYR A 31 -3.08 -7.50 14.30
CA TYR A 31 -1.71 -7.99 14.46
C TYR A 31 -0.68 -6.95 13.99
N MET A 32 -0.90 -6.34 12.82
CA MET A 32 -0.01 -5.28 12.33
C MET A 32 -0.03 -4.06 13.26
N GLN A 33 -1.19 -3.70 13.83
CA GLN A 33 -1.28 -2.66 14.84
C GLN A 33 -0.40 -2.99 16.05
N ALA A 34 -0.50 -4.20 16.58
CA ALA A 34 0.30 -4.64 17.70
C ALA A 34 1.80 -4.64 17.39
N LYS A 35 2.20 -5.04 16.18
CA LYS A 35 3.59 -4.99 15.70
C LYS A 35 4.14 -3.57 15.69
N PHE A 36 3.38 -2.61 15.14
CA PHE A 36 3.80 -1.22 15.10
C PHE A 36 3.83 -0.57 16.48
N GLN A 37 2.89 -0.91 17.37
CA GLN A 37 2.89 -0.43 18.76
C GLN A 37 4.08 -0.98 19.57
N ARG A 38 4.43 -2.24 19.35
CA ARG A 38 5.59 -2.86 20.01
C ARG A 38 6.91 -2.31 19.47
N GLY A 39 6.94 -1.90 18.19
CA GLY A 39 8.12 -1.37 17.52
C GLY A 39 9.26 -2.39 17.46
N ASP A 40 10.46 -1.94 17.82
CA ASP A 40 11.69 -2.75 17.81
C ASP A 40 11.87 -3.64 19.05
N GLY A 41 10.93 -3.63 19.97
CA GLY A 41 11.04 -4.34 21.25
C GLY A 41 11.96 -3.68 22.27
N LYS A 42 12.58 -2.54 21.94
CA LYS A 42 13.49 -1.77 22.81
C LYS A 42 12.85 -0.51 23.38
N GLY A 43 11.51 -0.44 23.34
CA GLY A 43 10.75 0.69 23.85
C GLY A 43 10.45 1.78 22.83
N HIS A 44 10.90 1.65 21.59
CA HIS A 44 10.52 2.55 20.51
C HIS A 44 9.28 2.03 19.80
N THR A 45 8.27 2.86 19.69
CA THR A 45 7.04 2.54 18.93
C THR A 45 7.05 3.25 17.58
N ASN A 46 6.58 2.55 16.56
CA ASN A 46 6.35 3.11 15.23
C ASN A 46 4.89 3.54 15.04
N TRP A 47 4.06 3.32 16.05
CA TRP A 47 2.67 3.77 16.07
C TRP A 47 2.60 5.28 16.31
N ILE A 48 1.94 5.98 15.39
CA ILE A 48 1.70 7.41 15.48
C ILE A 48 0.22 7.61 15.27
N ASP A 49 -0.45 8.14 16.28
CA ASP A 49 -1.88 8.34 16.28
C ASP A 49 -2.35 9.18 15.07
N GLY A 50 -3.41 8.71 14.41
CA GLY A 50 -4.02 9.36 13.26
C GLY A 50 -3.22 9.38 11.95
N SER A 51 -2.05 8.71 11.91
CA SER A 51 -1.13 8.76 10.76
C SER A 51 -0.89 7.41 10.07
N MET A 52 -1.65 6.39 10.44
CA MET A 52 -1.45 5.02 9.94
C MET A 52 -2.31 4.75 8.71
N VAL A 53 -1.70 4.28 7.64
CA VAL A 53 -2.36 4.00 6.35
C VAL A 53 -2.08 2.57 5.93
N CYS A 54 -3.10 1.90 5.43
CA CYS A 54 -3.00 0.59 4.80
C CYS A 54 -3.47 0.67 3.34
N VAL A 55 -2.67 0.11 2.44
CA VAL A 55 -3.05 -0.03 1.02
C VAL A 55 -3.29 -1.50 0.73
N ILE A 56 -4.50 -1.82 0.28
CA ILE A 56 -4.97 -3.18 0.02
C ILE A 56 -5.38 -3.36 -1.45
N PRO A 57 -5.31 -4.59 -1.99
CA PRO A 57 -5.86 -4.88 -3.30
C PRO A 57 -7.41 -4.94 -3.27
N PRO A 58 -8.10 -4.79 -4.43
CA PRO A 58 -9.55 -4.87 -4.51
C PRO A 58 -10.13 -6.20 -3.99
N GLU A 59 -9.40 -7.29 -4.19
CA GLU A 59 -9.79 -8.63 -3.73
C GLU A 59 -9.89 -8.69 -2.20
N TYR A 60 -8.98 -8.01 -1.51
CA TYR A 60 -9.02 -7.91 -0.05
C TYR A 60 -10.25 -7.15 0.43
N GLN A 61 -10.68 -6.11 -0.31
CA GLN A 61 -11.88 -5.33 -0.01
C GLN A 61 -13.13 -6.21 0.05
N PHE A 62 -13.23 -7.22 -0.81
CA PHE A 62 -14.36 -8.16 -0.82
C PHE A 62 -14.51 -8.90 0.51
N TYR A 63 -13.40 -9.31 1.12
CA TYR A 63 -13.42 -9.98 2.43
C TYR A 63 -13.79 -9.00 3.55
N LEU A 64 -13.29 -7.76 3.49
CA LEU A 64 -13.64 -6.73 4.46
C LEU A 64 -15.12 -6.34 4.36
N GLY A 65 -15.69 -6.29 3.17
CA GLY A 65 -17.11 -5.96 2.94
C GLY A 65 -18.08 -7.00 3.51
N LYS A 66 -17.63 -8.24 3.79
CA LYS A 66 -18.44 -9.28 4.45
C LYS A 66 -18.45 -9.15 5.98
N MET A 67 -17.72 -8.17 6.54
CA MET A 67 -17.66 -7.95 7.98
C MET A 67 -18.71 -6.94 8.41
N GLU A 68 -19.52 -7.30 9.40
CA GLU A 68 -20.56 -6.42 9.97
C GLU A 68 -19.99 -5.22 10.75
N ASP A 69 -18.74 -5.32 11.20
CA ASP A 69 -18.07 -4.31 12.03
C ASP A 69 -17.48 -3.14 11.22
N LEU A 70 -17.46 -3.22 9.89
CA LEU A 70 -16.94 -2.15 9.05
C LEU A 70 -18.02 -1.08 8.89
N LYS A 71 -18.11 -0.20 9.87
CA LYS A 71 -19.01 0.95 9.80
C LYS A 71 -18.46 1.95 8.81
N TYR A 72 -19.12 2.08 7.67
CA TYR A 72 -18.91 3.19 6.77
C TYR A 72 -19.31 4.48 7.49
N THR A 73 -18.36 5.28 7.88
CA THR A 73 -18.64 6.63 8.40
C THR A 73 -19.23 7.45 7.25
N GLU A 74 -20.25 8.29 7.52
CA GLU A 74 -20.88 9.12 6.48
C GLU A 74 -19.90 9.99 5.72
N THR A 75 -18.82 10.38 6.37
CA THR A 75 -17.66 11.07 5.77
C THR A 75 -16.99 10.24 4.68
N GLY A 76 -17.03 8.90 4.75
CA GLY A 76 -16.47 8.00 3.76
C GLY A 76 -17.18 8.02 2.41
N LYS A 77 -18.45 8.42 2.34
CA LYS A 77 -19.21 8.45 1.07
C LYS A 77 -18.61 9.39 0.02
N ASN A 78 -18.00 10.49 0.44
CA ASN A 78 -17.34 11.44 -0.47
C ASN A 78 -15.90 11.05 -0.81
N GLU A 79 -15.25 10.24 0.02
CA GLU A 79 -13.87 9.80 -0.17
C GLU A 79 -13.76 8.44 -0.87
N LEU A 80 -14.84 7.66 -0.96
CA LEU A 80 -14.92 6.43 -1.76
C LEU A 80 -14.49 6.66 -3.22
N LYS A 81 -14.71 7.85 -3.76
CA LYS A 81 -14.24 8.26 -5.09
C LYS A 81 -12.72 8.30 -5.23
N LYS A 82 -11.98 8.30 -4.10
CA LYS A 82 -10.51 8.34 -4.05
C LYS A 82 -9.89 7.01 -3.62
N GLY A 83 -10.69 5.93 -3.54
CA GLY A 83 -10.22 4.63 -3.09
C GLY A 83 -10.10 4.47 -1.56
N TYR A 84 -10.59 5.45 -0.78
CA TYR A 84 -10.69 5.34 0.66
C TYR A 84 -11.96 4.56 1.04
N ILE A 85 -11.84 3.54 1.90
CA ILE A 85 -12.98 2.72 2.33
C ILE A 85 -13.44 3.08 3.74
N GLY A 86 -12.52 3.48 4.61
CA GLY A 86 -12.79 3.73 6.01
C GLY A 86 -11.57 3.47 6.88
N SER A 87 -11.78 3.30 8.17
CA SER A 87 -10.71 2.95 9.10
C SER A 87 -11.05 1.67 9.86
N LEU A 88 -10.05 0.83 10.09
CA LEU A 88 -10.15 -0.40 10.86
C LEU A 88 -8.91 -0.53 11.75
N CYS A 89 -9.11 -0.78 13.05
CA CYS A 89 -8.01 -0.91 14.02
C CYS A 89 -7.01 0.27 13.93
N GLY A 90 -7.48 1.52 13.73
CA GLY A 90 -6.62 2.70 13.62
C GLY A 90 -5.89 2.86 12.28
N TRP A 91 -6.10 1.99 11.30
CA TRP A 91 -5.58 2.09 9.95
C TRP A 91 -6.57 2.77 9.02
N GLU A 92 -6.15 3.80 8.30
CA GLU A 92 -6.88 4.32 7.14
C GLU A 92 -6.70 3.36 5.97
N ILE A 93 -7.80 2.87 5.39
CA ILE A 93 -7.75 1.85 4.34
C ILE A 93 -7.93 2.49 2.97
N LEU A 94 -6.94 2.30 2.13
CA LEU A 94 -6.94 2.69 0.71
C LEU A 94 -6.93 1.44 -0.17
N VAL A 95 -7.71 1.47 -1.25
CA VAL A 95 -7.71 0.40 -2.26
C VAL A 95 -6.89 0.81 -3.47
N SER A 96 -6.03 -0.08 -3.92
CA SER A 96 -5.23 0.13 -5.12
C SER A 96 -4.98 -1.19 -5.85
N ASN A 97 -5.12 -1.18 -7.17
CA ASN A 97 -4.76 -2.30 -8.04
C ASN A 97 -3.25 -2.38 -8.33
N ASN A 98 -2.45 -1.41 -7.86
CA ASN A 98 -0.99 -1.38 -8.03
C ASN A 98 -0.22 -2.12 -6.93
N ILE A 99 -0.90 -2.96 -6.15
CA ILE A 99 -0.27 -3.82 -5.16
C ILE A 99 0.53 -4.92 -5.87
N ALA A 100 1.72 -5.24 -5.33
CA ALA A 100 2.55 -6.30 -5.88
C ALA A 100 1.85 -7.66 -5.82
N GLN A 101 1.75 -8.30 -6.98
CA GLN A 101 1.18 -9.63 -7.18
C GLN A 101 2.22 -10.51 -7.86
N PRO A 102 3.11 -11.17 -7.08
CA PRO A 102 4.16 -12.01 -7.65
C PRO A 102 3.64 -13.32 -8.24
N GLU A 103 2.53 -13.83 -7.72
CA GLU A 103 1.87 -15.06 -8.12
C GLU A 103 0.36 -14.80 -8.22
N ASP A 104 -0.34 -15.60 -9.00
CA ASP A 104 -1.79 -15.46 -9.15
C ASP A 104 -2.51 -15.65 -7.81
N GLY A 105 -3.37 -14.68 -7.48
CA GLY A 105 -4.09 -14.63 -6.21
C GLY A 105 -3.25 -14.29 -4.97
N VAL A 106 -1.92 -14.08 -5.10
CA VAL A 106 -1.04 -13.73 -3.97
C VAL A 106 -0.68 -12.25 -4.02
N PHE A 107 -0.96 -11.53 -2.93
CA PHE A 107 -0.77 -10.09 -2.83
C PHE A 107 0.07 -9.71 -1.61
N TYR A 108 0.68 -8.54 -1.68
CA TYR A 108 1.43 -7.92 -0.58
C TYR A 108 0.82 -6.57 -0.18
N PRO A 109 -0.28 -6.54 0.60
CA PRO A 109 -0.79 -5.31 1.19
C PRO A 109 0.31 -4.57 1.95
N LEU A 110 0.26 -3.23 1.89
CA LEU A 110 1.25 -2.38 2.52
C LEU A 110 0.64 -1.62 3.68
N PHE A 111 1.31 -1.67 4.82
CA PHE A 111 0.99 -0.93 6.03
C PHE A 111 2.08 0.10 6.28
N GLY A 112 1.73 1.33 6.55
CA GLY A 112 2.74 2.36 6.71
C GLY A 112 2.27 3.58 7.47
N VAL A 113 3.26 4.42 7.83
CA VAL A 113 3.03 5.70 8.50
C VAL A 113 3.03 6.80 7.45
N LYS A 114 1.93 7.55 7.39
CA LYS A 114 1.76 8.68 6.46
C LYS A 114 2.87 9.71 6.64
N GLY A 115 3.51 10.09 5.53
CA GLY A 115 4.58 11.08 5.52
C GLY A 115 5.93 10.61 6.06
N LYS A 116 6.08 9.35 6.50
CA LYS A 116 7.36 8.82 7.03
C LYS A 116 7.85 7.57 6.32
N THR A 117 6.94 6.78 5.75
CA THR A 117 7.26 5.51 5.10
C THR A 117 7.95 5.69 3.76
N LEU A 118 7.46 6.62 2.95
CA LEU A 118 7.94 6.87 1.60
C LEU A 118 8.54 8.27 1.51
N ALA A 119 9.65 8.35 0.81
CA ALA A 119 10.26 9.61 0.40
C ALA A 119 10.33 9.64 -1.13
N GLY A 120 9.92 10.75 -1.72
CA GLY A 120 10.04 11.01 -3.14
C GLY A 120 10.83 12.28 -3.39
N GLY A 121 11.61 12.29 -4.45
CA GLY A 121 12.36 13.47 -4.90
C GLY A 121 12.29 13.59 -6.42
N ILE A 122 12.18 14.82 -6.89
CA ILE A 122 12.28 15.18 -8.30
C ILE A 122 13.60 15.93 -8.45
N SER A 123 14.56 15.37 -9.19
CA SER A 123 15.84 15.99 -9.46
C SER A 123 15.78 16.92 -10.68
N SER A 124 14.99 16.54 -11.67
CA SER A 124 14.73 17.37 -12.85
C SER A 124 13.26 17.28 -13.18
N ASP A 125 12.61 18.43 -13.27
CA ASP A 125 11.23 18.52 -13.72
C ASP A 125 11.14 18.15 -15.21
N LEU A 126 9.93 17.98 -15.72
CA LEU A 126 9.72 17.63 -17.12
C LEU A 126 10.19 18.76 -18.03
N ASN A 127 11.37 18.58 -18.66
CA ASN A 127 11.90 19.48 -19.65
C ASN A 127 11.55 18.96 -21.04
N THR A 128 10.94 19.80 -21.85
CA THR A 128 10.58 19.49 -23.25
C THR A 128 11.34 20.38 -24.20
N THR A 129 11.85 19.78 -25.26
CA THR A 129 12.56 20.50 -26.34
C THR A 129 12.02 20.02 -27.69
N SER A 130 11.76 20.95 -28.59
CA SER A 130 11.41 20.64 -29.97
C SER A 130 12.64 20.70 -30.85
N TYR A 131 12.74 19.81 -31.82
CA TYR A 131 13.77 19.83 -32.86
C TYR A 131 13.22 19.29 -34.17
N VAL A 132 13.81 19.75 -35.27
CA VAL A 132 13.52 19.23 -36.58
C VAL A 132 14.69 18.35 -37.04
N PRO A 133 14.47 17.03 -37.26
CA PRO A 133 15.50 16.14 -37.77
C PRO A 133 15.95 16.54 -39.18
N GLU A 134 17.22 16.40 -39.50
CA GLU A 134 17.78 16.75 -40.82
C GLU A 134 17.13 15.98 -42.00
N LYS A 135 16.58 14.80 -41.74
CA LYS A 135 15.97 13.93 -42.75
C LYS A 135 14.46 14.07 -42.92
N ASN A 136 13.80 14.80 -42.02
CA ASN A 136 12.35 14.95 -42.03
C ASN A 136 11.94 16.40 -41.73
N PHE A 137 10.91 16.90 -42.38
CA PHE A 137 10.35 18.23 -42.12
C PHE A 137 9.38 18.28 -40.94
N ASN A 138 9.21 17.15 -40.22
CA ASN A 138 8.30 17.09 -39.08
C ASN A 138 9.00 17.59 -37.79
N THR A 139 8.28 18.38 -37.00
CA THR A 139 8.75 18.79 -35.69
C THR A 139 8.62 17.63 -34.72
N CYS A 140 9.73 17.22 -34.12
CA CYS A 140 9.80 16.21 -33.08
C CYS A 140 9.91 16.88 -31.72
N TYR A 141 9.21 16.33 -30.72
CA TYR A 141 9.31 16.75 -29.32
C TYR A 141 10.03 15.69 -28.51
N LYS A 142 10.95 16.15 -27.68
CA LYS A 142 11.76 15.32 -26.79
C LYS A 142 11.54 15.81 -25.37
N GLY A 143 11.15 14.93 -24.47
CA GLY A 143 10.96 15.25 -23.07
C GLY A 143 11.75 14.32 -22.17
N TYR A 144 12.29 14.84 -21.07
CA TYR A 144 12.87 14.06 -20.02
C TYR A 144 12.52 14.63 -18.65
N GLY A 145 12.39 13.75 -17.67
CA GLY A 145 12.24 14.08 -16.27
C GLY A 145 12.97 13.05 -15.42
N LEU A 146 13.50 13.45 -14.29
CA LEU A 146 14.20 12.58 -13.36
C LEU A 146 13.55 12.64 -11.99
N TYR A 147 12.99 11.52 -11.56
CA TYR A 147 12.40 11.39 -10.25
C TYR A 147 12.81 10.07 -9.59
N GLY A 148 12.76 10.03 -8.28
CA GLY A 148 13.03 8.83 -7.50
C GLY A 148 12.04 8.69 -6.34
N VAL A 149 11.70 7.45 -6.00
CA VAL A 149 10.88 7.11 -4.83
C VAL A 149 11.56 5.98 -4.08
N GLY A 150 11.60 6.09 -2.76
CA GLY A 150 12.20 5.07 -1.91
C GLY A 150 11.50 4.97 -0.56
N ALA A 151 11.78 3.88 0.17
CA ALA A 151 11.40 3.69 1.56
C ALA A 151 12.67 3.83 2.42
N PRO A 152 12.98 5.02 2.95
CA PRO A 152 14.19 5.26 3.72
C PRO A 152 14.16 4.58 5.09
N ARG A 153 12.96 4.35 5.63
CA ARG A 153 12.77 3.77 6.96
C ARG A 153 11.91 2.53 6.89
N ALA A 154 12.57 1.38 6.95
CA ALA A 154 11.93 0.06 6.91
C ALA A 154 11.01 -0.19 8.12
N ASP A 155 11.37 0.36 9.28
CA ASP A 155 10.65 0.26 10.54
C ASP A 155 9.24 0.90 10.52
N TYR A 156 8.98 1.80 9.56
CA TYR A 156 7.66 2.41 9.34
C TYR A 156 6.87 1.75 8.19
N LEU A 157 7.37 0.64 7.66
CA LEU A 157 6.73 -0.11 6.58
C LEU A 157 6.47 -1.54 7.03
N GLY A 158 5.23 -1.98 6.89
CA GLY A 158 4.80 -3.36 7.12
C GLY A 158 4.19 -3.97 5.88
N THR A 159 4.26 -5.28 5.78
CA THR A 159 3.60 -6.04 4.73
C THR A 159 3.20 -7.42 5.23
N VAL A 160 2.30 -8.04 4.51
CA VAL A 160 1.82 -9.39 4.76
C VAL A 160 1.66 -10.13 3.43
N LYS A 161 2.04 -11.39 3.38
CA LYS A 161 1.80 -12.25 2.21
C LYS A 161 0.42 -12.88 2.35
N VAL A 162 -0.53 -12.48 1.52
CA VAL A 162 -1.91 -12.98 1.57
C VAL A 162 -2.30 -13.62 0.26
N LYS A 163 -3.12 -14.68 0.35
CA LYS A 163 -3.74 -15.33 -0.80
C LYS A 163 -5.25 -15.07 -0.76
N ALA A 164 -5.77 -14.45 -1.80
CA ALA A 164 -7.19 -14.22 -1.99
C ALA A 164 -7.73 -15.23 -3.00
N GLU A 165 -8.47 -16.22 -2.54
CA GLU A 165 -9.22 -17.12 -3.39
C GLU A 165 -10.65 -16.60 -3.47
N LEU A 166 -11.00 -15.93 -4.57
CA LEU A 166 -12.38 -15.59 -4.87
C LEU A 166 -13.10 -16.87 -5.28
N ALA A 167 -13.67 -17.59 -4.31
CA ALA A 167 -14.63 -18.63 -4.61
C ALA A 167 -15.91 -17.94 -5.14
N LEU A 168 -15.95 -17.73 -6.44
CA LEU A 168 -17.18 -17.43 -7.16
C LEU A 168 -17.92 -18.78 -7.28
N GLY A 169 -18.69 -19.12 -6.25
CA GLY A 169 -19.61 -20.26 -6.29
C GLY A 169 -20.86 -19.92 -7.06
#